data_cd110e17184f0602f6f22560046bbb2e
#
_entry.id   cd110e17184f0602f6f22560046bbb2e
#
_cell.length_a   1.000
_cell.length_b   1.000
_cell.length_c   1.000
_cell.angle_alpha   90.00
_cell.angle_beta   90.00
_cell.angle_gamma   90.00
#
_symmetry.space_group_name_H-M   'P 1'
#
loop_
_entity.id
_entity.type
_entity.pdbx_description
1 polymer ?
#
loop_
_entity_poly.entity_id
_entity_poly.type
_entity_poly.pdbx_seq_one_letter_code
_entity_poly.pdbx_strand_id
1 'polypeptide(L)'
;MKNVGLRSPCDKVGGLVYFGRMVDQIRAHANGELPPEYQANLGKGLDEHCVGFLGVSYNLVVQYVNEGLSDGAVLQSCFGMGHRPSEAEIYMWNEFMLKRGWHDDASQTLKQLKRDEGLTARSEIETIFQLIDVAEGRAPHINRYDGSCLDQISLIVGGRRHQPSPHLARFAFNGGGH
;
A
#
# COMPACT_ATOMS: atom_id res chain seq x y z
N MET A 1 -1.56 11.71 16.33
CA MET A 1 -2.75 11.99 15.47
C MET A 1 -4.00 11.38 16.11
N LYS A 2 -5.15 12.03 15.99
CA LYS A 2 -6.42 11.45 16.46
C LYS A 2 -7.00 10.55 15.36
N ASN A 3 -7.68 9.47 15.74
CA ASN A 3 -8.42 8.64 14.78
C ASN A 3 -9.51 9.51 14.12
N VAL A 4 -9.32 9.81 12.85
CA VAL A 4 -10.19 10.70 12.03
C VAL A 4 -11.23 9.90 11.26
N GLY A 5 -11.42 8.63 11.60
CA GLY A 5 -12.37 7.77 10.88
C GLY A 5 -11.89 7.31 9.50
N LEU A 6 -10.64 7.63 9.11
CA LEU A 6 -10.05 7.12 7.88
C LEU A 6 -9.68 5.65 8.04
N ARG A 7 -9.92 4.83 7.04
CA ARG A 7 -9.50 3.42 7.05
C ARG A 7 -7.98 3.28 7.00
N SER A 8 -7.48 2.09 7.36
CA SER A 8 -6.07 1.75 7.21
C SER A 8 -5.64 1.88 5.72
N PRO A 9 -4.41 2.35 5.46
CA PRO A 9 -3.87 2.34 4.10
C PRO A 9 -3.72 0.92 3.53
N CYS A 10 -3.74 -0.11 4.38
CA CYS A 10 -3.68 -1.52 3.98
C CYS A 10 -5.02 -2.07 3.51
N ASP A 11 -6.15 -1.40 3.81
CA ASP A 11 -7.48 -1.85 3.41
C ASP A 11 -7.65 -1.75 1.90
N LYS A 12 -8.20 -2.82 1.32
CA LYS A 12 -8.30 -2.96 -0.14
C LYS A 12 -9.67 -2.57 -0.67
N VAL A 13 -9.67 -1.88 -1.81
CA VAL A 13 -10.85 -1.70 -2.66
C VAL A 13 -10.52 -2.24 -4.05
N GLY A 14 -11.30 -3.19 -4.55
CA GLY A 14 -11.03 -3.86 -5.84
C GLY A 14 -9.65 -4.52 -5.91
N GLY A 15 -9.12 -4.97 -4.77
CA GLY A 15 -7.79 -5.57 -4.66
C GLY A 15 -6.66 -4.57 -4.41
N LEU A 16 -6.86 -3.27 -4.58
CA LEU A 16 -5.85 -2.21 -4.43
C LEU A 16 -5.80 -1.69 -2.98
N VAL A 17 -4.62 -1.72 -2.36
CA VAL A 17 -4.34 -1.00 -1.11
C VAL A 17 -4.33 0.50 -1.37
N TYR A 18 -4.53 1.29 -0.33
CA TYR A 18 -4.49 2.75 -0.29
C TYR A 18 -5.65 3.47 -1.00
N PHE A 19 -6.19 2.95 -2.09
CA PHE A 19 -7.26 3.61 -2.86
C PHE A 19 -8.46 4.00 -1.99
N GLY A 20 -8.90 3.07 -1.14
CA GLY A 20 -10.02 3.33 -0.24
C GLY A 20 -9.76 4.47 0.74
N ARG A 21 -8.53 4.54 1.31
CA ARG A 21 -8.13 5.63 2.19
C ARG A 21 -8.11 6.98 1.47
N MET A 22 -7.60 7.05 0.25
CA MET A 22 -7.62 8.27 -0.57
C MET A 22 -9.06 8.75 -0.78
N VAL A 23 -9.99 7.84 -1.08
CA VAL A 23 -11.43 8.16 -1.23
C VAL A 23 -12.03 8.67 0.09
N ASP A 24 -11.68 8.06 1.23
CA ASP A 24 -12.14 8.55 2.56
C ASP A 24 -11.63 9.97 2.85
N GLN A 25 -10.37 10.27 2.53
CA GLN A 25 -9.80 11.62 2.71
C GLN A 25 -10.55 12.65 1.86
N ILE A 26 -10.87 12.32 0.62
CA ILE A 26 -11.65 13.19 -0.28
C ILE A 26 -13.04 13.44 0.31
N ARG A 27 -13.75 12.41 0.78
CA ARG A 27 -15.07 12.55 1.42
C ARG A 27 -15.02 13.41 2.68
N ALA A 28 -14.06 13.11 3.57
CA ALA A 28 -13.90 13.86 4.80
C ALA A 28 -13.56 15.33 4.53
N HIS A 29 -12.75 15.60 3.48
CA HIS A 29 -12.46 16.97 3.06
C HIS A 29 -13.70 17.68 2.51
N ALA A 30 -14.49 17.02 1.67
CA ALA A 30 -15.73 17.58 1.12
C ALA A 30 -16.77 17.90 2.22
N ASN A 31 -16.79 17.11 3.30
CA ASN A 31 -17.66 17.34 4.46
C ASN A 31 -17.11 18.36 5.47
N GLY A 32 -15.86 18.86 5.27
CA GLY A 32 -15.21 19.75 6.25
C GLY A 32 -14.72 19.03 7.52
N GLU A 33 -14.62 17.72 7.50
CA GLU A 33 -14.25 16.86 8.64
C GLU A 33 -12.75 16.47 8.63
N LEU A 34 -12.06 16.70 7.51
CA LEU A 34 -10.64 16.34 7.38
C LEU A 34 -9.77 17.36 8.13
N PRO A 35 -8.94 16.94 9.11
CA PRO A 35 -8.06 17.85 9.83
C PRO A 35 -7.06 18.54 8.93
N PRO A 36 -6.63 19.79 9.27
CA PRO A 36 -5.73 20.61 8.45
C PRO A 36 -4.41 19.91 8.07
N GLU A 37 -3.85 19.11 8.99
CA GLU A 37 -2.59 18.37 8.77
C GLU A 37 -2.67 17.34 7.65
N TYR A 38 -3.86 16.82 7.35
CA TYR A 38 -4.09 15.92 6.22
C TYR A 38 -4.32 16.67 4.91
N GLN A 39 -4.95 17.86 4.97
CA GLN A 39 -5.34 18.62 3.78
C GLN A 39 -4.14 19.05 2.93
N ALA A 40 -2.98 19.33 3.57
CA ALA A 40 -1.75 19.73 2.90
C ALA A 40 -1.21 18.65 1.92
N ASN A 41 -1.60 17.39 2.10
CA ASN A 41 -1.11 16.24 1.35
C ASN A 41 -2.10 15.73 0.29
N LEU A 42 -3.31 16.30 0.21
CA LEU A 42 -4.31 15.88 -0.77
C LEU A 42 -3.77 16.01 -2.20
N GLY A 43 -3.90 14.93 -2.97
CA GLY A 43 -3.42 14.85 -4.34
C GLY A 43 -1.90 14.77 -4.50
N LYS A 44 -1.13 14.61 -3.40
CA LYS A 44 0.33 14.54 -3.41
C LYS A 44 0.83 13.24 -2.80
N GLY A 45 2.11 12.93 -3.04
CA GLY A 45 2.78 11.77 -2.44
C GLY A 45 2.07 10.45 -2.75
N LEU A 46 1.47 9.80 -1.74
CA LEU A 46 0.80 8.52 -1.95
C LEU A 46 -0.44 8.63 -2.84
N ASP A 47 -1.17 9.75 -2.78
CA ASP A 47 -2.30 10.03 -3.68
C ASP A 47 -1.83 10.13 -5.13
N GLU A 48 -0.72 10.87 -5.36
CA GLU A 48 -0.12 11.04 -6.69
C GLU A 48 0.33 9.69 -7.27
N HIS A 49 0.96 8.84 -6.45
CA HIS A 49 1.32 7.48 -6.87
C HIS A 49 0.08 6.67 -7.25
N CYS A 50 -1.00 6.78 -6.45
CA CYS A 50 -2.23 6.02 -6.68
C CYS A 50 -2.91 6.42 -7.99
N VAL A 51 -3.12 7.71 -8.22
CA VAL A 51 -3.75 8.19 -9.46
C VAL A 51 -2.85 7.99 -10.67
N GLY A 52 -1.53 8.11 -10.52
CA GLY A 52 -0.54 7.80 -11.55
C GLY A 52 -0.58 6.33 -11.98
N PHE A 53 -0.69 5.40 -11.04
CA PHE A 53 -0.86 3.97 -11.32
C PHE A 53 -2.15 3.69 -12.09
N LEU A 54 -3.24 4.39 -11.76
CA LEU A 54 -4.53 4.26 -12.44
C LEU A 54 -4.60 5.04 -13.76
N GLY A 55 -3.62 5.89 -14.08
CA GLY A 55 -3.59 6.69 -15.28
C GLY A 55 -4.69 7.77 -15.34
N VAL A 56 -5.10 8.29 -14.18
CA VAL A 56 -6.14 9.33 -14.06
C VAL A 56 -5.63 10.55 -13.29
N SER A 57 -6.32 11.67 -13.38
CA SER A 57 -6.02 12.82 -12.54
C SER A 57 -6.69 12.70 -11.16
N TYR A 58 -6.06 13.27 -10.12
CA TYR A 58 -6.66 13.33 -8.78
C TYR A 58 -8.02 14.05 -8.80
N ASN A 59 -8.16 15.13 -9.58
CA ASN A 59 -9.41 15.87 -9.70
C ASN A 59 -10.56 15.03 -10.27
N LEU A 60 -10.25 14.07 -11.15
CA LEU A 60 -11.26 13.14 -11.67
C LEU A 60 -11.81 12.23 -10.55
N VAL A 61 -10.92 11.74 -9.67
CA VAL A 61 -11.34 10.96 -8.50
C VAL A 61 -12.18 11.81 -7.56
N VAL A 62 -11.76 13.05 -7.28
CA VAL A 62 -12.55 14.01 -6.47
C VAL A 62 -13.95 14.22 -7.05
N GLN A 63 -14.05 14.38 -8.37
CA GLN A 63 -15.34 14.54 -9.04
C GLN A 63 -16.25 13.34 -8.78
N TYR A 64 -15.80 12.12 -9.04
CA TYR A 64 -16.61 10.90 -8.85
C TYR A 64 -17.02 10.69 -7.39
N VAL A 65 -16.13 11.01 -6.44
CA VAL A 65 -16.46 10.96 -5.01
C VAL A 65 -17.54 11.97 -4.64
N ASN A 66 -17.46 13.20 -5.17
CA ASN A 66 -18.45 14.27 -4.91
C ASN A 66 -19.80 13.99 -5.60
N GLU A 67 -19.82 13.20 -6.67
CA GLU A 67 -21.05 12.66 -7.29
C GLU A 67 -21.72 11.59 -6.42
N GLY A 68 -21.12 11.20 -5.30
CA GLY A 68 -21.68 10.24 -4.35
C GLY A 68 -21.51 8.78 -4.75
N LEU A 69 -20.59 8.46 -5.65
CA LEU A 69 -20.33 7.09 -6.06
C LEU A 69 -19.74 6.27 -4.89
N SER A 70 -20.10 4.99 -4.82
CA SER A 70 -19.43 4.05 -3.91
C SER A 70 -17.97 3.84 -4.29
N ASP A 71 -17.13 3.37 -3.36
CA ASP A 71 -15.68 3.15 -3.61
C ASP A 71 -15.44 2.28 -4.84
N GLY A 72 -16.19 1.18 -4.95
CA GLY A 72 -16.09 0.29 -6.10
C GLY A 72 -16.50 0.96 -7.41
N ALA A 73 -17.53 1.81 -7.38
CA ALA A 73 -17.97 2.56 -8.56
C ALA A 73 -16.94 3.62 -8.98
N VAL A 74 -16.36 4.37 -8.01
CA VAL A 74 -15.27 5.31 -8.28
C VAL A 74 -14.10 4.58 -8.94
N LEU A 75 -13.68 3.43 -8.40
CA LEU A 75 -12.58 2.64 -8.96
C LEU A 75 -12.89 2.14 -10.38
N GLN A 76 -14.10 1.62 -10.62
CA GLN A 76 -14.49 1.17 -11.96
C GLN A 76 -14.54 2.33 -12.96
N SER A 77 -14.97 3.53 -12.55
CA SER A 77 -14.93 4.72 -13.38
C SER A 77 -13.49 5.13 -13.71
N CYS A 78 -12.58 5.07 -12.73
CA CYS A 78 -11.15 5.29 -12.97
C CYS A 78 -10.57 4.28 -13.98
N PHE A 79 -10.93 2.99 -13.88
CA PHE A 79 -10.52 1.98 -14.85
C PHE A 79 -11.05 2.24 -16.27
N GLY A 80 -12.22 2.84 -16.39
CA GLY A 80 -12.82 3.20 -17.67
C GLY A 80 -12.17 4.40 -18.35
N MET A 81 -11.63 5.33 -17.56
CA MET A 81 -11.01 6.57 -18.04
C MET A 81 -9.49 6.51 -18.17
N GLY A 82 -8.86 5.62 -17.45
CA GLY A 82 -7.42 5.48 -17.40
C GLY A 82 -6.96 4.04 -17.67
N HIS A 83 -6.21 3.48 -16.74
CA HIS A 83 -5.67 2.13 -16.82
C HIS A 83 -6.45 1.16 -15.92
N ARG A 84 -6.86 0.02 -16.50
CA ARG A 84 -7.38 -1.12 -15.74
C ARG A 84 -6.24 -2.11 -15.51
N PRO A 85 -5.69 -2.18 -14.30
CA PRO A 85 -4.56 -3.05 -14.03
C PRO A 85 -4.97 -4.52 -14.05
N SER A 86 -4.06 -5.37 -14.51
CA SER A 86 -4.13 -6.82 -14.38
C SER A 86 -3.88 -7.26 -12.93
N GLU A 87 -4.18 -8.51 -12.60
CA GLU A 87 -3.89 -9.08 -11.27
C GLU A 87 -2.40 -9.00 -10.90
N ALA A 88 -1.51 -9.18 -11.86
CA ALA A 88 -0.07 -9.06 -11.66
C ALA A 88 0.35 -7.61 -11.35
N GLU A 89 -0.23 -6.62 -12.02
CA GLU A 89 0.02 -5.20 -11.74
C GLU A 89 -0.55 -4.79 -10.38
N ILE A 90 -1.74 -5.29 -10.00
CA ILE A 90 -2.31 -5.09 -8.67
C ILE A 90 -1.39 -5.68 -7.59
N TYR A 91 -0.86 -6.88 -7.81
CA TYR A 91 0.11 -7.49 -6.90
C TYR A 91 1.36 -6.61 -6.76
N MET A 92 1.98 -6.20 -7.87
CA MET A 92 3.17 -5.33 -7.84
C MET A 92 2.89 -3.99 -7.16
N TRP A 93 1.73 -3.37 -7.43
CA TRP A 93 1.29 -2.15 -6.76
C TRP A 93 1.20 -2.33 -5.24
N ASN A 94 0.52 -3.38 -4.81
CA ASN A 94 0.35 -3.65 -3.39
C ASN A 94 1.70 -3.87 -2.68
N GLU A 95 2.60 -4.66 -3.28
CA GLU A 95 3.93 -4.90 -2.74
C GLU A 95 4.78 -3.62 -2.67
N PHE A 96 4.71 -2.78 -3.69
CA PHE A 96 5.38 -1.47 -3.69
C PHE A 96 4.86 -0.58 -2.56
N MET A 97 3.55 -0.44 -2.45
CA MET A 97 2.93 0.46 -1.46
C MET A 97 3.10 -0.02 -0.02
N LEU A 98 2.96 -1.33 0.22
CA LEU A 98 3.12 -1.93 1.55
C LEU A 98 4.55 -1.83 2.08
N LYS A 99 5.54 -1.76 1.18
CA LYS A 99 6.98 -1.66 1.52
C LYS A 99 7.53 -0.25 1.44
N ARG A 100 6.73 0.73 1.06
CA ARG A 100 7.18 2.12 0.89
C ARG A 100 7.79 2.67 2.18
N GLY A 101 9.03 3.16 2.10
CA GLY A 101 9.84 3.61 3.24
C GLY A 101 10.86 2.58 3.72
N TRP A 102 10.74 1.30 3.32
CA TRP A 102 11.68 0.25 3.68
C TRP A 102 12.79 0.15 2.63
N HIS A 103 13.98 0.67 2.96
CA HIS A 103 15.17 0.65 2.10
C HIS A 103 14.97 1.19 0.68
N ASP A 104 14.11 2.20 0.53
CA ASP A 104 13.82 2.88 -0.73
C ASP A 104 14.09 4.41 -0.62
N ASP A 105 13.76 5.17 -1.66
CA ASP A 105 13.90 6.63 -1.72
C ASP A 105 13.04 7.37 -0.66
N ALA A 106 11.96 6.76 -0.15
CA ALA A 106 11.14 7.32 0.92
C ALA A 106 11.68 7.01 2.34
N SER A 107 12.79 6.27 2.49
CA SER A 107 13.34 5.90 3.80
C SER A 107 13.71 7.10 4.66
N GLN A 108 14.18 8.20 4.06
CA GLN A 108 14.49 9.42 4.82
C GLN A 108 13.22 10.14 5.24
N THR A 109 12.19 10.15 4.40
CA THR A 109 10.86 10.67 4.71
C THR A 109 10.25 9.92 5.88
N LEU A 110 10.31 8.58 5.88
CA LEU A 110 9.83 7.77 7.00
C LEU A 110 10.55 8.11 8.31
N LYS A 111 11.89 8.28 8.27
CA LYS A 111 12.66 8.67 9.46
C LYS A 111 12.25 10.04 9.98
N GLN A 112 11.98 11.00 9.09
CA GLN A 112 11.52 12.31 9.49
C GLN A 112 10.13 12.25 10.11
N LEU A 113 9.19 11.60 9.46
CA LEU A 113 7.82 11.42 9.98
C LEU A 113 7.80 10.71 11.34
N LYS A 114 8.65 9.68 11.56
CA LYS A 114 8.79 9.05 12.88
C LYS A 114 9.28 10.02 13.95
N ARG A 115 10.17 10.96 13.61
CA ARG A 115 10.61 12.01 14.57
C ARG A 115 9.46 12.95 14.91
N ASP A 116 8.75 13.43 13.89
CA ASP A 116 7.65 14.37 14.04
C ASP A 116 6.49 13.81 14.89
N GLU A 117 6.25 12.49 14.79
CA GLU A 117 5.25 11.77 15.57
C GLU A 117 5.77 11.24 16.94
N GLY A 118 7.04 11.48 17.27
CA GLY A 118 7.63 10.95 18.52
C GLY A 118 7.79 9.42 18.55
N LEU A 119 7.84 8.78 17.38
CA LEU A 119 7.88 7.32 17.20
C LEU A 119 9.27 6.79 16.86
N THR A 120 10.33 7.57 17.05
CA THR A 120 11.71 7.21 16.67
C THR A 120 12.19 5.90 17.31
N ALA A 121 11.78 5.64 18.56
CA ALA A 121 12.16 4.43 19.29
C ALA A 121 11.40 3.16 18.84
N ARG A 122 10.36 3.29 18.03
CA ARG A 122 9.54 2.16 17.55
C ARG A 122 10.23 1.52 16.34
N SER A 123 11.13 0.56 16.59
CA SER A 123 11.92 -0.11 15.53
C SER A 123 11.07 -0.97 14.60
N GLU A 124 9.93 -1.48 15.07
CA GLU A 124 8.99 -2.29 14.32
C GLU A 124 8.21 -1.49 13.24
N ILE A 125 8.29 -0.16 13.26
CA ILE A 125 7.74 0.69 12.21
C ILE A 125 8.79 0.84 11.12
N GLU A 126 8.69 0.06 10.07
CA GLU A 126 9.64 -0.01 8.95
C GLU A 126 9.07 0.58 7.66
N THR A 127 7.75 0.84 7.58
CA THR A 127 7.10 1.37 6.39
C THR A 127 6.18 2.56 6.71
N ILE A 128 5.86 3.35 5.68
CA ILE A 128 4.96 4.51 5.81
C ILE A 128 3.55 4.05 6.22
N PHE A 129 3.06 2.92 5.70
CA PHE A 129 1.74 2.41 6.07
C PHE A 129 1.68 2.00 7.55
N GLN A 130 2.73 1.35 8.06
CA GLN A 130 2.82 1.03 9.49
C GLN A 130 2.85 2.30 10.35
N LEU A 131 3.59 3.33 9.91
CA LEU A 131 3.62 4.61 10.60
C LEU A 131 2.23 5.23 10.68
N ILE A 132 1.50 5.29 9.57
CA ILE A 132 0.14 5.84 9.51
C ILE A 132 -0.77 5.08 10.47
N ASP A 133 -0.76 3.74 10.45
CA ASP A 133 -1.61 2.94 11.33
C ASP A 133 -1.30 3.19 12.80
N VAL A 134 -0.02 3.20 13.19
CA VAL A 134 0.38 3.45 14.57
C VAL A 134 0.05 4.88 15.03
N ALA A 135 0.32 5.88 14.19
CA ALA A 135 0.02 7.28 14.50
C ALA A 135 -1.49 7.54 14.69
N GLU A 136 -2.33 6.75 14.04
CA GLU A 136 -3.79 6.81 14.15
C GLU A 136 -4.36 5.80 15.19
N GLY A 137 -3.49 5.16 15.97
CA GLY A 137 -3.89 4.28 17.09
C GLY A 137 -4.26 2.85 16.66
N ARG A 138 -3.94 2.44 15.44
CA ARG A 138 -4.09 1.05 14.99
C ARG A 138 -2.81 0.25 15.26
N ALA A 139 -2.95 -1.08 15.31
CA ALA A 139 -1.78 -1.96 15.33
C ALA A 139 -1.05 -1.86 13.96
N PRO A 140 0.29 -1.88 13.95
CA PRO A 140 1.03 -1.89 12.69
C PRO A 140 0.70 -3.16 11.92
N HIS A 141 0.41 -3.00 10.62
CA HIS A 141 0.22 -4.16 9.74
C HIS A 141 1.55 -4.93 9.66
N ILE A 142 1.53 -6.16 10.16
CA ILE A 142 2.70 -7.05 10.06
C ILE A 142 2.57 -7.81 8.74
N ASN A 143 3.43 -7.50 7.78
CA ASN A 143 3.62 -8.33 6.60
C ASN A 143 4.20 -9.69 7.05
N ARG A 144 3.35 -10.57 7.55
CA ARG A 144 3.75 -11.97 7.69
C ARG A 144 3.74 -12.55 6.28
N TYR A 145 4.90 -12.93 5.81
CA TYR A 145 5.03 -13.89 4.72
C TYR A 145 4.45 -15.21 5.24
N ASP A 146 3.16 -15.41 5.06
CA ASP A 146 2.44 -16.63 5.50
C ASP A 146 2.60 -17.80 4.54
N GLY A 147 3.54 -17.72 3.60
CA GLY A 147 3.78 -18.78 2.62
C GLY A 147 2.68 -18.91 1.55
N SER A 148 1.51 -18.28 1.72
CA SER A 148 0.42 -18.34 0.73
C SER A 148 0.80 -17.65 -0.59
N CYS A 149 1.80 -16.78 -0.56
CA CYS A 149 2.32 -16.09 -1.74
C CYS A 149 3.02 -17.05 -2.72
N LEU A 150 3.55 -18.19 -2.25
CA LEU A 150 4.16 -19.19 -3.12
C LEU A 150 3.14 -19.89 -4.02
N ASP A 151 1.90 -20.02 -3.57
CA ASP A 151 0.81 -20.59 -4.37
C ASP A 151 0.35 -19.65 -5.48
N GLN A 152 0.38 -18.33 -5.25
CA GLN A 152 0.03 -17.32 -6.25
C GLN A 152 1.14 -17.13 -7.30
N ILE A 153 2.42 -17.22 -6.92
CA ILE A 153 3.53 -17.19 -7.86
C ILE A 153 3.49 -18.41 -8.79
N SER A 154 3.04 -19.58 -8.29
CA SER A 154 2.86 -20.79 -9.09
C SER A 154 1.82 -20.64 -10.21
N LEU A 155 0.80 -19.78 -10.00
CA LEU A 155 -0.24 -19.45 -10.99
C LEU A 155 0.26 -18.45 -12.05
N ILE A 156 1.13 -17.51 -11.66
CA ILE A 156 1.64 -16.47 -12.57
C ILE A 156 2.74 -17.03 -13.51
N VAL A 157 3.55 -17.97 -13.02
CA VAL A 157 4.69 -18.54 -13.78
C VAL A 157 4.30 -19.76 -14.64
N GLY A 158 3.00 -20.06 -14.77
CA GLY A 158 2.50 -21.08 -15.71
C GLY A 158 3.00 -22.49 -15.41
N GLY A 159 2.21 -23.22 -14.72
CA GLY A 159 1.96 -24.69 -14.72
C GLY A 159 3.04 -25.67 -15.17
N ARG A 160 4.29 -25.52 -14.76
CA ARG A 160 5.24 -26.66 -14.74
C ARG A 160 5.73 -26.84 -13.33
N ARG A 161 5.37 -27.97 -12.71
CA ARG A 161 6.05 -28.43 -11.49
C ARG A 161 7.53 -28.58 -11.81
N HIS A 162 8.30 -27.61 -11.39
CA HIS A 162 9.76 -27.70 -11.47
C HIS A 162 10.20 -28.62 -10.34
N GLN A 163 10.56 -29.85 -10.69
CA GLN A 163 11.34 -30.68 -9.77
C GLN A 163 12.67 -29.95 -9.54
N PRO A 164 13.09 -29.76 -8.28
CA PRO A 164 14.39 -29.14 -8.01
C PRO A 164 15.49 -29.98 -8.64
N SER A 165 16.33 -29.35 -9.46
CA SER A 165 17.47 -29.98 -10.07
C SER A 165 18.39 -30.57 -8.98
N PRO A 166 18.94 -31.81 -9.13
CA PRO A 166 19.75 -32.47 -8.12
C PRO A 166 21.04 -31.73 -7.75
N HIS A 167 21.42 -30.71 -8.50
CA HIS A 167 22.66 -29.94 -8.29
C HIS A 167 22.60 -28.88 -7.19
N LEU A 168 21.43 -28.46 -6.71
CA LEU A 168 21.32 -27.45 -5.62
C LEU A 168 21.35 -28.08 -4.21
N ALA A 169 21.23 -29.41 -4.09
CA ALA A 169 21.31 -30.11 -2.81
C ALA A 169 22.74 -30.21 -2.25
N ARG A 170 23.77 -29.80 -2.98
CA ARG A 170 25.18 -29.95 -2.55
C ARG A 170 25.75 -28.76 -1.74
N PHE A 171 25.03 -27.67 -1.58
CA PHE A 171 25.52 -26.48 -0.84
C PHE A 171 25.02 -26.35 0.59
N ALA A 172 24.22 -27.29 1.09
CA ALA A 172 23.63 -27.19 2.42
C ALA A 172 24.32 -28.01 3.54
N PHE A 173 25.40 -28.74 3.27
CA PHE A 173 26.10 -29.50 4.31
C PHE A 173 27.62 -29.54 4.05
N ASN A 174 28.34 -28.54 4.56
CA ASN A 174 29.72 -28.69 5.04
C ASN A 174 30.10 -27.48 5.90
N GLY A 175 29.93 -27.64 7.19
CA GLY A 175 30.37 -26.69 8.22
C GLY A 175 30.31 -27.36 9.58
N GLY A 176 31.12 -28.39 9.75
CA GLY A 176 31.29 -29.03 11.03
C GLY A 176 32.70 -29.64 11.16
N GLY A 177 33.47 -29.14 12.14
CA GLY A 177 34.57 -29.89 12.72
C GLY A 177 35.97 -29.35 12.41
N HIS A 178 36.54 -28.54 13.25
CA HIS A 178 37.68 -28.75 14.14
C HIS A 178 37.90 -27.48 14.97
#